data_0010315b58ef294d4fe0a238b39339b7
#
_entry.id   0010315b58ef294d4fe0a238b39339b7
#
_cell.length_a   1.000
_cell.length_b   1.000
_cell.length_c   1.000
_cell.angle_alpha   90.00
_cell.angle_beta   90.00
_cell.angle_gamma   90.00
#
_symmetry.space_group_name_H-M   'P 1'
#
loop_
_entity.id
_entity.type
_entity.pdbx_description
1 polymer ?
#
loop_
_entity_poly.entity_id
_entity_poly.type
_entity_poly.pdbx_seq_one_letter_code
_entity_poly.pdbx_strand_id
1 'polypeptide(L)'
;MTTIASRNWDIRESGPADAAHTALLLPGGLCTAMFYDEVMSEASLSSVRLVAVTLPGHGGTPPPPSVSIENYAHLMSCLATDLGCSAVVGHSTGATVALEMAASGGFDGPLVLLAPSFSRPDEAIFLRILDRVATVLGRLPYVAMRAMFGAAVSGSPLPRPRRQALVAELRKNDPAVMRQGIHRYLQYLDAHRSVAPRLVSANVAAWVVHGESGDGGITQQERETLQAAPQITLVTVPGPSVFTQCEEPALVAQLADPGGITFGVEVDSALALDRLH
;
A
#
# COMPACT_ATOMS: atom_id res chain seq x y z
N MET A 1 -16.82 -10.76 -19.44
CA MET A 1 -15.50 -10.61 -18.80
C MET A 1 -14.76 -9.49 -19.51
N THR A 2 -14.47 -8.38 -18.84
CA THR A 2 -13.72 -7.25 -19.42
C THR A 2 -12.25 -7.54 -19.20
N THR A 3 -11.55 -7.96 -20.24
CA THR A 3 -10.11 -8.31 -20.20
C THR A 3 -9.27 -7.08 -19.82
N ILE A 4 -8.11 -7.25 -19.16
CA ILE A 4 -7.10 -6.20 -18.84
C ILE A 4 -6.87 -5.27 -20.04
N ALA A 5 -6.82 -5.82 -21.25
CA ALA A 5 -6.60 -5.08 -22.50
C ALA A 5 -7.66 -4.00 -22.79
N SER A 6 -8.83 -4.01 -22.13
CA SER A 6 -9.89 -3.03 -22.35
C SER A 6 -9.89 -1.88 -21.33
N ARG A 7 -9.02 -1.93 -20.31
CA ARG A 7 -8.83 -0.86 -19.32
C ARG A 7 -7.45 -0.24 -19.53
N ASN A 8 -7.41 1.06 -19.68
CA ASN A 8 -6.15 1.80 -19.82
C ASN A 8 -5.50 1.96 -18.44
N TRP A 9 -4.90 0.87 -17.91
CA TRP A 9 -4.18 0.84 -16.66
C TRP A 9 -2.82 1.54 -16.80
N ASP A 10 -2.43 2.35 -15.83
CA ASP A 10 -1.05 2.81 -15.67
C ASP A 10 -0.28 1.73 -14.88
N ILE A 11 0.45 0.89 -15.61
CA ILE A 11 1.16 -0.30 -15.11
C ILE A 11 2.65 -0.16 -15.39
N ARG A 12 3.46 -0.59 -14.43
CA ARG A 12 4.90 -0.81 -14.57
C ARG A 12 5.21 -2.26 -14.27
N GLU A 13 6.05 -2.86 -15.10
CA GLU A 13 6.43 -4.26 -14.95
C GLU A 13 7.95 -4.42 -14.88
N SER A 14 8.42 -5.40 -14.10
CA SER A 14 9.80 -5.88 -14.10
C SER A 14 9.86 -7.38 -13.85
N GLY A 15 11.02 -7.99 -14.12
CA GLY A 15 11.22 -9.44 -14.04
C GLY A 15 10.73 -10.18 -15.28
N PRO A 16 10.94 -11.53 -15.33
CA PRO A 16 10.56 -12.35 -16.47
C PRO A 16 9.04 -12.45 -16.61
N ALA A 17 8.54 -12.35 -17.85
CA ALA A 17 7.09 -12.49 -18.12
C ALA A 17 6.56 -13.90 -17.84
N ASP A 18 7.43 -14.91 -17.87
CA ASP A 18 7.16 -16.31 -17.61
C ASP A 18 7.61 -16.75 -16.21
N ALA A 19 7.84 -15.81 -15.29
CA ALA A 19 8.22 -16.11 -13.91
C ALA A 19 7.19 -17.02 -13.23
N ALA A 20 7.68 -17.95 -12.40
CA ALA A 20 6.82 -18.85 -11.63
C ALA A 20 5.93 -18.10 -10.62
N HIS A 21 6.37 -16.92 -10.20
CA HIS A 21 5.66 -16.06 -9.24
C HIS A 21 5.45 -14.67 -9.81
N THR A 22 4.26 -14.14 -9.62
CA THR A 22 3.90 -12.76 -9.98
C THR A 22 3.39 -12.04 -8.72
N ALA A 23 3.96 -10.88 -8.40
CA ALA A 23 3.50 -10.04 -7.30
C ALA A 23 2.83 -8.76 -7.83
N LEU A 24 1.63 -8.47 -7.32
CA LEU A 24 0.92 -7.22 -7.57
C LEU A 24 1.31 -6.18 -6.53
N LEU A 25 1.75 -5.01 -6.97
CA LEU A 25 2.21 -3.92 -6.11
C LEU A 25 1.21 -2.76 -6.16
N LEU A 26 0.58 -2.45 -5.01
CA LEU A 26 -0.48 -1.44 -4.86
C LEU A 26 0.05 -0.23 -4.09
N PRO A 27 0.24 0.93 -4.74
CA PRO A 27 0.72 2.14 -4.08
C PRO A 27 -0.32 2.75 -3.15
N GLY A 28 0.15 3.60 -2.24
CA GLY A 28 -0.67 4.36 -1.33
C GLY A 28 -1.50 5.44 -2.00
N GLY A 29 -2.36 6.09 -1.22
CA GLY A 29 -3.14 7.22 -1.70
C GLY A 29 -2.24 8.30 -2.31
N LEU A 30 -2.65 8.85 -3.45
CA LEU A 30 -1.93 9.83 -4.28
C LEU A 30 -0.69 9.30 -5.02
N CYS A 31 -0.15 8.15 -4.62
CA CYS A 31 1.02 7.55 -5.24
C CYS A 31 0.65 6.84 -6.56
N THR A 32 1.65 6.71 -7.44
CA THR A 32 1.55 5.95 -8.69
C THR A 32 2.41 4.70 -8.62
N ALA A 33 2.30 3.82 -9.62
CA ALA A 33 3.15 2.65 -9.79
C ALA A 33 4.65 3.01 -9.70
N MET A 34 5.03 4.23 -10.07
CA MET A 34 6.41 4.73 -9.98
C MET A 34 6.99 4.66 -8.55
N PHE A 35 6.17 4.68 -7.50
CA PHE A 35 6.64 4.62 -6.12
C PHE A 35 7.20 3.24 -5.74
N TYR A 36 7.13 2.25 -6.63
CA TYR A 36 7.73 0.92 -6.44
C TYR A 36 9.02 0.71 -7.26
N ASP A 37 9.54 1.71 -7.98
CA ASP A 37 10.71 1.52 -8.85
C ASP A 37 11.95 1.02 -8.07
N GLU A 38 12.13 1.44 -6.81
CA GLU A 38 13.22 0.98 -5.96
C GLU A 38 13.10 -0.53 -5.68
N VAL A 39 11.92 -0.99 -5.24
CA VAL A 39 11.65 -2.42 -5.01
C VAL A 39 11.79 -3.22 -6.31
N MET A 40 11.28 -2.68 -7.42
CA MET A 40 11.34 -3.34 -8.73
C MET A 40 12.76 -3.45 -9.27
N SER A 41 13.70 -2.69 -8.72
CA SER A 41 15.12 -2.71 -9.09
C SER A 41 15.96 -3.64 -8.21
N GLU A 42 15.36 -4.24 -7.15
CA GLU A 42 16.08 -5.13 -6.25
C GLU A 42 16.48 -6.45 -6.94
N ALA A 43 17.77 -6.77 -6.88
CA ALA A 43 18.33 -7.95 -7.54
C ALA A 43 17.76 -9.27 -7.01
N SER A 44 17.36 -9.31 -5.74
CA SER A 44 16.73 -10.47 -5.10
C SER A 44 15.40 -10.86 -5.75
N LEU A 45 14.70 -9.91 -6.36
CA LEU A 45 13.43 -10.15 -7.07
C LEU A 45 13.58 -10.38 -8.58
N SER A 46 14.80 -10.56 -9.09
CA SER A 46 15.06 -10.71 -10.53
C SER A 46 14.37 -11.95 -11.17
N SER A 47 13.98 -12.94 -10.38
CA SER A 47 13.23 -14.14 -10.82
C SER A 47 11.70 -14.00 -10.62
N VAL A 48 11.21 -12.91 -10.02
CA VAL A 48 9.79 -12.66 -9.76
C VAL A 48 9.27 -11.64 -10.75
N ARG A 49 8.10 -11.87 -11.34
CA ARG A 49 7.41 -10.84 -12.12
C ARG A 49 6.72 -9.88 -11.17
N LEU A 50 7.09 -8.61 -11.23
CA LEU A 50 6.50 -7.55 -10.43
C LEU A 50 5.61 -6.68 -11.32
N VAL A 51 4.38 -6.45 -10.88
CA VAL A 51 3.40 -5.63 -11.58
C VAL A 51 2.91 -4.55 -10.65
N ALA A 52 3.45 -3.34 -10.76
CA ALA A 52 2.97 -2.17 -10.02
C ALA A 52 1.87 -1.47 -10.80
N VAL A 53 0.74 -1.18 -10.16
CA VAL A 53 -0.40 -0.55 -10.80
C VAL A 53 -0.83 0.71 -10.06
N THR A 54 -0.98 1.82 -10.79
CA THR A 54 -1.60 3.03 -10.25
C THR A 54 -3.08 2.80 -10.06
N LEU A 55 -3.60 2.98 -8.84
CA LEU A 55 -5.03 2.88 -8.59
C LEU A 55 -5.80 3.92 -9.42
N PRO A 56 -6.90 3.54 -10.11
CA PRO A 56 -7.67 4.46 -10.92
C PRO A 56 -8.13 5.71 -10.13
N GLY A 57 -7.95 6.88 -10.74
CA GLY A 57 -8.19 8.18 -10.07
C GLY A 57 -6.96 8.78 -9.40
N HIS A 58 -5.84 8.04 -9.34
CA HIS A 58 -4.56 8.53 -8.84
C HIS A 58 -3.61 8.89 -10.00
N GLY A 59 -2.64 9.75 -9.76
CA GLY A 59 -1.61 10.10 -10.75
C GLY A 59 -2.17 10.68 -12.06
N GLY A 60 -3.37 11.26 -12.06
CA GLY A 60 -4.02 11.77 -13.26
C GLY A 60 -4.76 10.71 -14.09
N THR A 61 -4.81 9.46 -13.65
CA THR A 61 -5.62 8.43 -14.32
C THR A 61 -7.12 8.70 -14.12
N PRO A 62 -8.00 8.28 -15.04
CA PRO A 62 -9.44 8.43 -14.87
C PRO A 62 -9.95 7.70 -13.61
N PRO A 63 -10.82 8.32 -12.81
CA PRO A 63 -11.41 7.66 -11.64
C PRO A 63 -12.40 6.57 -12.07
N PRO A 64 -12.55 5.50 -11.28
CA PRO A 64 -13.59 4.51 -11.50
C PRO A 64 -14.97 5.08 -11.11
N PRO A 65 -16.07 4.41 -11.44
CA PRO A 65 -17.42 4.84 -11.05
C PRO A 65 -17.61 4.98 -9.53
N SER A 66 -16.86 4.20 -8.74
CA SER A 66 -16.80 4.31 -7.28
C SER A 66 -15.34 4.27 -6.83
N VAL A 67 -14.95 5.22 -5.97
CA VAL A 67 -13.62 5.30 -5.35
C VAL A 67 -13.62 4.69 -3.93
N SER A 68 -14.52 3.75 -3.65
CA SER A 68 -14.55 3.03 -2.38
C SER A 68 -13.49 1.94 -2.32
N ILE A 69 -13.07 1.57 -1.10
CA ILE A 69 -12.08 0.50 -0.87
C ILE A 69 -12.56 -0.83 -1.43
N GLU A 70 -13.83 -1.16 -1.24
CA GLU A 70 -14.44 -2.39 -1.74
C GLU A 70 -14.41 -2.48 -3.26
N ASN A 71 -14.66 -1.35 -3.95
CA ASN A 71 -14.58 -1.32 -5.42
C ASN A 71 -13.13 -1.44 -5.90
N TYR A 72 -12.18 -0.78 -5.25
CA TYR A 72 -10.76 -0.98 -5.56
C TYR A 72 -10.32 -2.42 -5.32
N ALA A 73 -10.72 -3.03 -4.19
CA ALA A 73 -10.42 -4.42 -3.90
C ALA A 73 -10.99 -5.36 -4.97
N HIS A 74 -12.24 -5.16 -5.40
CA HIS A 74 -12.82 -5.93 -6.50
C HIS A 74 -12.03 -5.77 -7.82
N LEU A 75 -11.68 -4.54 -8.18
CA LEU A 75 -10.91 -4.26 -9.40
C LEU A 75 -9.52 -4.90 -9.36
N MET A 76 -8.83 -4.82 -8.22
CA MET A 76 -7.49 -5.40 -8.04
C MET A 76 -7.54 -6.92 -7.93
N SER A 77 -8.58 -7.51 -7.36
CA SER A 77 -8.79 -8.96 -7.37
C SER A 77 -8.98 -9.51 -8.78
N CYS A 78 -9.78 -8.83 -9.61
CA CYS A 78 -9.91 -9.20 -11.03
C CYS A 78 -8.55 -9.10 -11.75
N LEU A 79 -7.80 -8.01 -11.52
CA LEU A 79 -6.48 -7.83 -12.11
C LEU A 79 -5.48 -8.90 -11.66
N ALA A 80 -5.46 -9.19 -10.35
CA ALA A 80 -4.59 -10.23 -9.79
C ALA A 80 -4.90 -11.62 -10.39
N THR A 81 -6.17 -11.94 -10.56
CA THR A 81 -6.61 -13.19 -11.21
C THR A 81 -6.19 -13.22 -12.67
N ASP A 82 -6.41 -12.16 -13.43
CA ASP A 82 -6.07 -12.07 -14.85
C ASP A 82 -4.55 -12.17 -15.09
N LEU A 83 -3.72 -11.68 -14.15
CA LEU A 83 -2.26 -11.74 -14.21
C LEU A 83 -1.68 -13.00 -13.60
N GLY A 84 -2.48 -13.84 -12.92
CA GLY A 84 -2.02 -15.00 -12.18
C GLY A 84 -1.12 -14.61 -10.99
N CYS A 85 -1.46 -13.53 -10.29
CA CYS A 85 -0.66 -13.07 -9.16
C CYS A 85 -0.68 -14.07 -8.00
N SER A 86 0.50 -14.37 -7.48
CA SER A 86 0.70 -15.26 -6.33
C SER A 86 0.89 -14.52 -5.01
N ALA A 87 1.12 -13.19 -5.03
CA ALA A 87 1.28 -12.34 -3.87
C ALA A 87 0.77 -10.92 -4.14
N VAL A 88 0.41 -10.18 -3.09
CA VAL A 88 0.06 -8.75 -3.17
C VAL A 88 0.85 -7.97 -2.13
N VAL A 89 1.50 -6.90 -2.57
CA VAL A 89 2.19 -5.91 -1.72
C VAL A 89 1.40 -4.62 -1.79
N GLY A 90 0.89 -4.14 -0.68
CA GLY A 90 0.15 -2.89 -0.61
C GLY A 90 0.79 -1.89 0.34
N HIS A 91 0.78 -0.61 -0.01
CA HIS A 91 1.25 0.48 0.85
C HIS A 91 0.09 1.41 1.24
N SER A 92 -0.07 1.74 2.53
CA SER A 92 -1.08 2.67 3.05
C SER A 92 -2.49 2.32 2.51
N THR A 93 -3.14 3.19 1.73
CA THR A 93 -4.42 2.89 1.07
C THR A 93 -4.35 1.61 0.22
N GLY A 94 -3.24 1.36 -0.48
CA GLY A 94 -3.02 0.10 -1.21
C GLY A 94 -2.97 -1.12 -0.29
N ALA A 95 -2.45 -0.97 0.95
CA ALA A 95 -2.50 -2.03 1.96
C ALA A 95 -3.93 -2.32 2.41
N THR A 96 -4.75 -1.28 2.61
CA THR A 96 -6.18 -1.45 2.94
C THR A 96 -6.94 -2.14 1.80
N VAL A 97 -6.61 -1.80 0.54
CA VAL A 97 -7.18 -2.48 -0.64
C VAL A 97 -6.76 -3.96 -0.67
N ALA A 98 -5.48 -4.27 -0.46
CA ALA A 98 -4.97 -5.64 -0.41
C ALA A 98 -5.63 -6.47 0.71
N LEU A 99 -5.79 -5.86 1.91
CA LEU A 99 -6.52 -6.48 3.02
C LEU A 99 -7.96 -6.79 2.62
N GLU A 100 -8.68 -5.84 2.01
CA GLU A 100 -10.07 -6.03 1.60
C GLU A 100 -10.19 -7.06 0.47
N MET A 101 -9.21 -7.17 -0.45
CA MET A 101 -9.17 -8.27 -1.43
C MET A 101 -9.22 -9.63 -0.75
N ALA A 102 -8.40 -9.84 0.29
CA ALA A 102 -8.40 -11.10 1.03
C ALA A 102 -9.66 -11.26 1.90
N ALA A 103 -10.06 -10.21 2.64
CA ALA A 103 -11.21 -10.25 3.53
C ALA A 103 -12.55 -10.48 2.81
N SER A 104 -12.65 -10.10 1.53
CA SER A 104 -13.82 -10.37 0.67
C SER A 104 -13.73 -11.69 -0.10
N GLY A 105 -12.64 -12.46 0.07
CA GLY A 105 -12.41 -13.72 -0.65
C GLY A 105 -12.02 -13.55 -2.12
N GLY A 106 -11.60 -12.34 -2.52
CA GLY A 106 -11.16 -12.04 -3.87
C GLY A 106 -9.67 -12.36 -4.14
N PHE A 107 -8.91 -12.70 -3.08
CA PHE A 107 -7.52 -13.12 -3.15
C PHE A 107 -7.18 -14.00 -1.93
N ASP A 108 -6.49 -15.10 -2.14
CA ASP A 108 -6.14 -16.10 -1.11
C ASP A 108 -4.62 -16.30 -0.92
N GLY A 109 -3.80 -15.57 -1.67
CA GLY A 109 -2.34 -15.60 -1.54
C GLY A 109 -1.81 -14.70 -0.40
N PRO A 110 -0.48 -14.75 -0.15
CA PRO A 110 0.18 -13.94 0.86
C PRO A 110 0.10 -12.44 0.58
N LEU A 111 0.07 -11.66 1.67
CA LEU A 111 0.01 -10.20 1.65
C LEU A 111 1.25 -9.60 2.34
N VAL A 112 1.78 -8.52 1.77
CA VAL A 112 2.71 -7.61 2.46
C VAL A 112 2.04 -6.25 2.58
N LEU A 113 1.72 -5.86 3.81
CA LEU A 113 1.00 -4.64 4.12
C LEU A 113 1.97 -3.60 4.72
N LEU A 114 2.32 -2.60 3.93
CA LEU A 114 3.29 -1.56 4.30
C LEU A 114 2.54 -0.34 4.85
N ALA A 115 2.84 0.06 6.08
CA ALA A 115 2.22 1.17 6.79
C ALA A 115 0.67 1.16 6.68
N PRO A 116 0.00 0.02 6.99
CA PRO A 116 -1.45 -0.04 6.97
C PRO A 116 -2.04 0.74 8.15
N SER A 117 -3.24 1.30 7.97
CA SER A 117 -4.08 1.73 9.09
C SER A 117 -5.23 0.74 9.24
N PHE A 118 -5.41 0.22 10.44
CA PHE A 118 -6.48 -0.74 10.74
C PHE A 118 -7.75 -0.06 11.24
N SER A 119 -7.63 1.16 11.75
CA SER A 119 -8.74 1.94 12.26
C SER A 119 -8.55 3.43 12.00
N ARG A 120 -9.63 4.21 12.15
CA ARG A 120 -9.54 5.65 12.01
C ARG A 120 -8.60 6.35 13.00
N PRO A 121 -8.45 5.90 14.26
CA PRO A 121 -7.43 6.41 15.18
C PRO A 121 -5.99 6.28 14.68
N ASP A 122 -5.68 5.28 13.87
CA ASP A 122 -4.33 5.05 13.31
C ASP A 122 -3.98 6.10 12.25
N GLU A 123 -5.00 6.69 11.64
CA GLU A 123 -4.79 7.72 10.63
C GLU A 123 -4.28 9.02 11.23
N ALA A 124 -3.40 9.66 10.48
CA ALA A 124 -2.87 10.98 10.81
C ALA A 124 -3.99 11.96 11.19
N ILE A 125 -3.81 12.65 12.30
CA ILE A 125 -4.81 13.61 12.83
C ILE A 125 -5.20 14.63 11.76
N PHE A 126 -4.23 15.05 10.91
CA PHE A 126 -4.50 16.02 9.86
C PHE A 126 -5.49 15.50 8.81
N LEU A 127 -5.48 14.20 8.44
CA LEU A 127 -6.43 13.62 7.49
C LEU A 127 -7.87 13.67 8.03
N ARG A 128 -8.02 13.40 9.33
CA ARG A 128 -9.32 13.47 10.03
C ARG A 128 -9.85 14.88 10.09
N ILE A 129 -8.98 15.88 10.33
CA ILE A 129 -9.33 17.29 10.34
C ILE A 129 -9.62 17.78 8.92
N LEU A 130 -8.81 17.37 7.95
CA LEU A 130 -8.93 17.74 6.54
C LEU A 130 -10.32 17.38 6.00
N ASP A 131 -10.80 16.16 6.26
CA ASP A 131 -12.13 15.70 5.80
C ASP A 131 -13.25 16.58 6.38
N ARG A 132 -13.16 16.95 7.67
CA ARG A 132 -14.12 17.88 8.30
C ARG A 132 -14.07 19.29 7.72
N VAL A 133 -12.88 19.84 7.54
CA VAL A 133 -12.69 21.18 6.98
C VAL A 133 -13.15 21.24 5.52
N ALA A 134 -12.99 20.16 4.77
CA ALA A 134 -13.43 20.06 3.39
C ALA A 134 -14.96 20.11 3.22
N THR A 135 -15.74 19.86 4.26
CA THR A 135 -17.21 20.06 4.21
C THR A 135 -17.57 21.52 3.98
N VAL A 136 -16.71 22.45 4.43
CA VAL A 136 -16.92 23.91 4.32
C VAL A 136 -16.09 24.48 3.16
N LEU A 137 -14.80 24.10 3.05
CA LEU A 137 -13.85 24.68 2.10
C LEU A 137 -13.72 23.88 0.78
N GLY A 138 -14.50 22.84 0.61
CA GLY A 138 -14.52 22.02 -0.61
C GLY A 138 -13.17 21.36 -0.89
N ARG A 139 -12.60 21.62 -2.07
CA ARG A 139 -11.33 20.99 -2.52
C ARG A 139 -10.05 21.70 -2.04
N LEU A 140 -10.15 22.90 -1.47
CA LEU A 140 -8.97 23.70 -1.11
C LEU A 140 -8.02 23.00 -0.14
N PRO A 141 -8.48 22.32 0.93
CA PRO A 141 -7.60 21.57 1.83
C PRO A 141 -6.79 20.50 1.11
N TYR A 142 -7.33 19.88 0.06
CA TYR A 142 -6.65 18.83 -0.70
C TYR A 142 -5.58 19.37 -1.64
N VAL A 143 -5.71 20.62 -2.11
CA VAL A 143 -4.62 21.32 -2.80
C VAL A 143 -3.42 21.51 -1.86
N ALA A 144 -3.69 21.94 -0.62
CA ALA A 144 -2.65 22.09 0.41
C ALA A 144 -2.02 20.74 0.79
N MET A 145 -2.84 19.70 0.98
CA MET A 145 -2.35 18.35 1.26
C MET A 145 -1.42 17.83 0.16
N ARG A 146 -1.78 17.99 -1.10
CA ARG A 146 -0.91 17.59 -2.24
C ARG A 146 0.45 18.29 -2.19
N ALA A 147 0.49 19.57 -1.81
CA ALA A 147 1.74 20.31 -1.64
C ALA A 147 2.55 19.79 -0.45
N MET A 148 1.90 19.43 0.64
CA MET A 148 2.52 18.87 1.84
C MET A 148 3.16 17.50 1.56
N PHE A 149 2.46 16.60 0.87
CA PHE A 149 3.04 15.31 0.44
C PHE A 149 4.23 15.51 -0.51
N GLY A 150 4.16 16.49 -1.41
CA GLY A 150 5.30 16.87 -2.25
C GLY A 150 6.50 17.36 -1.43
N ALA A 151 6.26 18.09 -0.33
CA ALA A 151 7.33 18.50 0.59
C ALA A 151 7.93 17.31 1.36
N ALA A 152 7.09 16.35 1.82
CA ALA A 152 7.56 15.13 2.48
C ALA A 152 8.47 14.30 1.56
N VAL A 153 8.06 14.06 0.32
CA VAL A 153 8.90 13.38 -0.69
C VAL A 153 10.19 14.17 -0.96
N SER A 154 10.11 15.50 -1.01
CA SER A 154 11.31 16.33 -1.22
C SER A 154 12.32 16.25 -0.08
N GLY A 155 11.87 15.95 1.14
CA GLY A 155 12.69 15.74 2.33
C GLY A 155 13.21 14.31 2.50
N SER A 156 12.77 13.35 1.69
CA SER A 156 13.20 11.95 1.77
C SER A 156 14.69 11.76 1.41
N PRO A 157 15.34 10.66 1.84
CA PRO A 157 16.75 10.39 1.58
C PRO A 157 17.05 10.03 0.11
N LEU A 158 16.04 9.95 -0.74
CA LEU A 158 16.19 9.60 -2.15
C LEU A 158 17.04 10.63 -2.96
N PRO A 159 17.68 10.22 -4.05
CA PRO A 159 18.42 11.13 -4.95
C PRO A 159 17.51 12.26 -5.48
N ARG A 160 18.07 13.46 -5.64
CA ARG A 160 17.31 14.66 -6.07
C ARG A 160 16.48 14.45 -7.35
N PRO A 161 16.99 13.82 -8.43
CA PRO A 161 16.20 13.57 -9.64
C PRO A 161 14.98 12.69 -9.34
N ARG A 162 15.17 11.69 -8.48
CA ARG A 162 14.10 10.75 -8.08
C ARG A 162 13.00 11.47 -7.30
N ARG A 163 13.36 12.26 -6.28
CA ARG A 163 12.40 13.09 -5.53
C ARG A 163 11.59 13.99 -6.45
N GLN A 164 12.24 14.65 -7.42
CA GLN A 164 11.56 15.52 -8.39
C GLN A 164 10.56 14.75 -9.24
N ALA A 165 10.90 13.54 -9.70
CA ALA A 165 9.99 12.68 -10.46
C ALA A 165 8.76 12.27 -9.63
N LEU A 166 8.96 11.81 -8.39
CA LEU A 166 7.86 11.44 -7.49
C LEU A 166 6.95 12.64 -7.15
N VAL A 167 7.52 13.82 -6.91
CA VAL A 167 6.75 15.06 -6.69
C VAL A 167 5.93 15.42 -7.93
N ALA A 168 6.48 15.22 -9.14
CA ALA A 168 5.74 15.45 -10.38
C ALA A 168 4.54 14.49 -10.50
N GLU A 169 4.69 13.22 -10.11
CA GLU A 169 3.58 12.26 -10.07
C GLU A 169 2.48 12.71 -9.11
N LEU A 170 2.84 13.09 -7.87
CA LEU A 170 1.87 13.58 -6.88
C LEU A 170 1.06 14.78 -7.39
N ARG A 171 1.69 15.66 -8.16
CA ARG A 171 1.03 16.87 -8.71
C ARG A 171 -0.04 16.58 -9.75
N LYS A 172 -0.03 15.39 -10.38
CA LYS A 172 -1.05 14.98 -11.35
C LYS A 172 -2.41 14.68 -10.71
N ASN A 173 -2.47 14.44 -9.40
CA ASN A 173 -3.70 14.10 -8.70
C ASN A 173 -4.72 15.25 -8.74
N ASP A 174 -5.97 14.95 -9.09
CA ASP A 174 -7.08 15.90 -9.03
C ASP A 174 -7.58 16.04 -7.58
N PRO A 175 -7.57 17.26 -7.00
CA PRO A 175 -8.05 17.49 -5.65
C PRO A 175 -9.52 17.08 -5.41
N ALA A 176 -10.38 17.07 -6.43
CA ALA A 176 -11.76 16.64 -6.29
C ALA A 176 -11.86 15.12 -6.13
N VAL A 177 -11.07 14.36 -6.93
CA VAL A 177 -10.97 12.90 -6.81
C VAL A 177 -10.31 12.52 -5.48
N MET A 178 -9.23 13.21 -5.08
CA MET A 178 -8.59 13.03 -3.77
C MET A 178 -9.59 13.17 -2.62
N ARG A 179 -10.43 14.22 -2.65
CA ARG A 179 -11.47 14.44 -1.64
C ARG A 179 -12.42 13.26 -1.55
N GLN A 180 -12.92 12.78 -2.69
CA GLN A 180 -13.83 11.64 -2.72
C GLN A 180 -13.17 10.37 -2.19
N GLY A 181 -11.95 10.07 -2.63
CA GLY A 181 -11.18 8.89 -2.21
C GLY A 181 -10.93 8.86 -0.70
N ILE A 182 -10.39 9.96 -0.14
CA ILE A 182 -10.12 10.06 1.29
C ILE A 182 -11.41 9.98 2.12
N HIS A 183 -12.48 10.65 1.69
CA HIS A 183 -13.77 10.57 2.37
C HIS A 183 -14.29 9.12 2.40
N ARG A 184 -14.25 8.40 1.28
CA ARG A 184 -14.67 6.99 1.19
C ARG A 184 -13.77 6.06 2.01
N TYR A 185 -12.47 6.32 2.01
CA TYR A 185 -11.51 5.58 2.82
C TYR A 185 -11.82 5.73 4.33
N LEU A 186 -12.02 6.96 4.81
CA LEU A 186 -12.37 7.20 6.21
C LEU A 186 -13.75 6.59 6.57
N GLN A 187 -14.73 6.64 5.66
CA GLN A 187 -16.02 5.97 5.86
C GLN A 187 -15.85 4.45 5.99
N TYR A 188 -14.96 3.83 5.20
CA TYR A 188 -14.66 2.41 5.28
C TYR A 188 -14.07 2.04 6.66
N LEU A 189 -13.09 2.80 7.16
CA LEU A 189 -12.52 2.58 8.49
C LEU A 189 -13.57 2.78 9.61
N ASP A 190 -14.44 3.80 9.50
CA ASP A 190 -15.52 4.04 10.47
C ASP A 190 -16.54 2.89 10.50
N ALA A 191 -16.92 2.37 9.34
CA ALA A 191 -17.89 1.29 9.21
C ALA A 191 -17.41 -0.01 9.89
N HIS A 192 -16.12 -0.27 9.82
CA HIS A 192 -15.51 -1.49 10.39
C HIS A 192 -14.95 -1.30 11.80
N ARG A 193 -14.81 -0.06 12.29
CA ARG A 193 -14.15 0.33 13.55
C ARG A 193 -12.66 -0.09 13.60
N SER A 194 -12.36 -1.37 13.35
CA SER A 194 -11.03 -1.91 13.08
C SER A 194 -11.14 -3.03 12.03
N VAL A 195 -10.23 -3.00 11.06
CA VAL A 195 -10.15 -4.04 10.02
C VAL A 195 -9.15 -5.16 10.36
N ALA A 196 -8.46 -5.08 11.53
CA ALA A 196 -7.56 -6.13 11.98
C ALA A 196 -8.26 -7.50 12.13
N PRO A 197 -9.47 -7.61 12.73
CA PRO A 197 -10.20 -8.88 12.78
C PRO A 197 -10.56 -9.42 11.39
N ARG A 198 -10.77 -8.55 10.40
CA ARG A 198 -11.06 -8.97 9.01
C ARG A 198 -9.85 -9.62 8.37
N LEU A 199 -8.63 -9.07 8.59
CA LEU A 199 -7.38 -9.69 8.14
C LEU A 199 -7.18 -11.06 8.79
N VAL A 200 -7.39 -11.17 10.11
CA VAL A 200 -7.30 -12.45 10.83
C VAL A 200 -8.27 -13.48 10.25
N SER A 201 -9.54 -13.06 10.00
CA SER A 201 -10.61 -13.94 9.46
C SER A 201 -10.35 -14.34 8.00
N ALA A 202 -9.63 -13.56 7.23
CA ALA A 202 -9.24 -13.92 5.85
C ALA A 202 -8.33 -15.15 5.81
N ASN A 203 -7.64 -15.45 6.92
CA ASN A 203 -6.79 -16.64 7.10
C ASN A 203 -5.71 -16.80 6.02
N VAL A 204 -5.23 -15.69 5.47
CA VAL A 204 -4.08 -15.63 4.55
C VAL A 204 -2.81 -15.29 5.32
N ALA A 205 -1.68 -15.73 4.81
CA ALA A 205 -0.40 -15.32 5.32
C ALA A 205 -0.19 -13.81 5.12
N ALA A 206 0.23 -13.07 6.14
CA ALA A 206 0.42 -11.64 6.01
C ALA A 206 1.60 -11.12 6.83
N TRP A 207 2.40 -10.25 6.22
CA TRP A 207 3.38 -9.40 6.90
C TRP A 207 2.81 -8.00 7.02
N VAL A 208 2.76 -7.49 8.24
CA VAL A 208 2.31 -6.13 8.55
C VAL A 208 3.52 -5.32 8.96
N VAL A 209 3.98 -4.45 8.08
CA VAL A 209 5.17 -3.61 8.27
C VAL A 209 4.73 -2.22 8.72
N HIS A 210 5.23 -1.77 9.86
CA HIS A 210 4.92 -0.46 10.42
C HIS A 210 6.17 0.24 10.96
N GLY A 211 6.16 1.58 10.97
CA GLY A 211 7.23 2.36 11.58
C GLY A 211 7.22 2.26 13.11
N GLU A 212 8.40 2.37 13.72
CA GLU A 212 8.56 2.45 15.18
C GLU A 212 7.92 3.72 15.75
N SER A 213 7.86 4.78 14.94
CA SER A 213 7.28 6.07 15.29
C SER A 213 6.58 6.69 14.08
N GLY A 214 5.77 7.70 14.28
CA GLY A 214 5.09 8.44 13.23
C GLY A 214 3.58 8.25 13.21
N ASP A 215 2.95 8.84 12.19
CA ASP A 215 1.52 8.70 11.93
C ASP A 215 1.22 7.32 11.32
N GLY A 216 0.05 6.75 11.62
CA GLY A 216 -0.35 5.44 11.10
C GLY A 216 0.19 4.28 11.92
N GLY A 217 0.31 4.46 13.24
CA GLY A 217 0.67 3.40 14.18
C GLY A 217 -0.43 2.34 14.28
N ILE A 218 -0.08 1.20 14.89
CA ILE A 218 -1.03 0.15 15.23
C ILE A 218 -1.39 0.33 16.70
N THR A 219 -2.69 0.40 17.03
CA THR A 219 -3.14 0.45 18.42
C THR A 219 -2.75 -0.82 19.18
N GLN A 220 -2.65 -0.75 20.50
CA GLN A 220 -2.34 -1.91 21.32
C GLN A 220 -3.34 -3.07 21.11
N GLN A 221 -4.62 -2.75 21.01
CA GLN A 221 -5.67 -3.75 20.76
C GLN A 221 -5.51 -4.45 19.40
N GLU A 222 -5.15 -3.70 18.36
CA GLU A 222 -4.90 -4.25 17.02
C GLU A 222 -3.63 -5.11 17.02
N ARG A 223 -2.57 -4.66 17.67
CA ARG A 223 -1.34 -5.44 17.86
C ARG A 223 -1.65 -6.78 18.52
N GLU A 224 -2.38 -6.80 19.63
CA GLU A 224 -2.78 -8.03 20.31
C GLU A 224 -3.64 -8.93 19.40
N THR A 225 -4.57 -8.35 18.65
CA THR A 225 -5.42 -9.08 17.70
C THR A 225 -4.60 -9.75 16.59
N LEU A 226 -3.64 -9.03 16.03
CA LEU A 226 -2.79 -9.52 14.94
C LEU A 226 -1.77 -10.55 15.44
N GLN A 227 -1.14 -10.31 16.60
CA GLN A 227 -0.17 -11.24 17.20
C GLN A 227 -0.80 -12.57 17.63
N ALA A 228 -2.10 -12.59 17.94
CA ALA A 228 -2.82 -13.83 18.27
C ALA A 228 -3.03 -14.74 17.05
N ALA A 229 -2.81 -14.26 15.83
CA ALA A 229 -3.01 -14.99 14.59
C ALA A 229 -1.66 -15.50 14.03
N PRO A 230 -1.40 -16.83 14.03
CA PRO A 230 -0.07 -17.38 13.68
C PRO A 230 0.33 -17.16 12.22
N GLN A 231 -0.63 -16.87 11.33
CA GLN A 231 -0.40 -16.56 9.92
C GLN A 231 0.01 -15.09 9.70
N ILE A 232 0.00 -14.24 10.73
CA ILE A 232 0.34 -12.82 10.62
C ILE A 232 1.65 -12.55 11.35
N THR A 233 2.59 -11.90 10.66
CA THR A 233 3.86 -11.45 11.21
C THR A 233 3.90 -9.93 11.25
N LEU A 234 4.14 -9.35 12.43
CA LEU A 234 4.38 -7.92 12.58
C LEU A 234 5.88 -7.63 12.39
N VAL A 235 6.17 -6.66 11.53
CA VAL A 235 7.54 -6.18 11.25
C VAL A 235 7.61 -4.71 11.60
N THR A 236 8.53 -4.35 12.50
CA THR A 236 8.75 -2.95 12.88
C THR A 236 10.01 -2.44 12.18
N VAL A 237 9.89 -1.30 11.50
CA VAL A 237 11.02 -0.60 10.86
C VAL A 237 11.42 0.64 11.66
N PRO A 238 12.71 1.01 11.72
CA PRO A 238 13.16 2.20 12.43
C PRO A 238 12.52 3.49 11.88
N GLY A 239 12.17 4.40 12.76
CA GLY A 239 11.64 5.71 12.41
C GLY A 239 10.20 5.70 11.88
N PRO A 240 9.77 6.78 11.21
CA PRO A 240 8.37 6.94 10.78
C PRO A 240 8.00 6.13 9.53
N SER A 241 8.96 5.78 8.68
CA SER A 241 8.80 4.97 7.45
C SER A 241 7.52 5.26 6.66
N VAL A 242 7.35 6.50 6.22
CA VAL A 242 6.12 6.96 5.51
C VAL A 242 6.01 6.36 4.11
N PHE A 243 7.14 6.15 3.43
CA PHE A 243 7.23 5.55 2.09
C PHE A 243 8.14 4.32 2.15
N THR A 244 7.76 3.32 2.94
CA THR A 244 8.56 2.11 3.21
C THR A 244 9.10 1.47 1.94
N GLN A 245 8.31 1.40 0.86
CA GLN A 245 8.72 0.84 -0.43
C GLN A 245 9.84 1.65 -1.13
N CYS A 246 10.01 2.92 -0.79
CA CYS A 246 11.09 3.76 -1.31
C CYS A 246 12.27 3.86 -0.35
N GLU A 247 12.01 3.76 0.96
CA GLU A 247 12.97 4.00 2.04
C GLU A 247 13.70 2.71 2.42
N GLU A 248 12.99 1.57 2.38
CA GLU A 248 13.47 0.24 2.76
C GLU A 248 13.18 -0.81 1.65
N PRO A 249 13.63 -0.57 0.37
CA PRO A 249 13.26 -1.44 -0.75
C PRO A 249 13.77 -2.88 -0.59
N ALA A 250 14.95 -3.08 0.00
CA ALA A 250 15.52 -4.40 0.23
C ALA A 250 14.69 -5.23 1.23
N LEU A 251 14.18 -4.61 2.31
CA LEU A 251 13.27 -5.27 3.23
C LEU A 251 11.97 -5.66 2.53
N VAL A 252 11.37 -4.73 1.76
CA VAL A 252 10.14 -5.01 1.03
C VAL A 252 10.35 -6.12 0.01
N ALA A 253 11.49 -6.14 -0.68
CA ALA A 253 11.86 -7.20 -1.62
C ALA A 253 11.98 -8.55 -0.93
N GLN A 254 12.62 -8.61 0.23
CA GLN A 254 12.74 -9.84 1.02
C GLN A 254 11.36 -10.39 1.43
N LEU A 255 10.43 -9.52 1.83
CA LEU A 255 9.07 -9.91 2.24
C LEU A 255 8.19 -10.30 1.03
N ALA A 256 8.46 -9.73 -0.15
CA ALA A 256 7.73 -10.00 -1.38
C ALA A 256 8.21 -11.28 -2.10
N ASP A 257 9.35 -11.84 -1.72
CA ASP A 257 9.87 -13.09 -2.28
C ASP A 257 9.14 -14.30 -1.67
N PRO A 258 8.37 -15.06 -2.45
CA PRO A 258 7.64 -16.24 -1.95
C PRO A 258 8.52 -17.36 -1.38
N GLY A 259 9.82 -17.37 -1.73
CA GLY A 259 10.80 -18.35 -1.24
C GLY A 259 11.60 -17.89 0.01
N GLY A 260 11.47 -16.62 0.41
CA GLY A 260 12.48 -15.97 1.26
C GLY A 260 12.25 -16.01 2.76
N ILE A 261 11.04 -16.15 3.29
CA ILE A 261 10.81 -16.04 4.74
C ILE A 261 9.88 -17.14 5.27
N THR A 262 10.31 -17.80 6.34
CA THR A 262 9.49 -18.74 7.12
C THR A 262 8.52 -17.97 8.03
N PHE A 263 7.21 -18.23 7.91
CA PHE A 263 6.16 -17.62 8.75
C PHE A 263 6.36 -17.90 10.24
N GLY A 264 5.98 -16.95 11.09
CA GLY A 264 5.96 -17.12 12.55
C GLY A 264 7.21 -16.68 13.29
N VAL A 265 8.19 -16.07 12.64
CA VAL A 265 9.35 -15.47 13.28
C VAL A 265 9.16 -13.96 13.39
N GLU A 266 9.24 -13.41 14.60
CA GLU A 266 9.31 -11.97 14.81
C GLU A 266 10.60 -11.46 14.17
N VAL A 267 10.49 -10.74 13.04
CA VAL A 267 11.65 -10.15 12.37
C VAL A 267 11.91 -8.81 13.04
N ASP A 268 12.85 -8.80 14.00
CA ASP A 268 13.41 -7.55 14.49
C ASP A 268 14.27 -6.94 13.36
N SER A 269 14.01 -5.69 13.00
CA SER A 269 14.70 -4.98 11.90
C SER A 269 16.22 -4.94 12.07
N ALA A 270 16.73 -4.98 13.33
CA ALA A 270 18.15 -5.10 13.62
C ALA A 270 18.74 -6.44 13.12
N LEU A 271 17.98 -7.54 13.16
CA LEU A 271 18.40 -8.85 12.67
C LEU A 271 18.26 -9.02 11.16
N ALA A 272 17.33 -8.30 10.53
CA ALA A 272 17.17 -8.31 9.07
C ALA A 272 18.35 -7.59 8.37
N LEU A 273 18.85 -6.50 8.95
CA LEU A 273 20.00 -5.76 8.45
C LEU A 273 21.33 -6.50 8.65
N ASP A 274 21.47 -7.31 9.72
CA ASP A 274 22.69 -8.08 10.01
C ASP A 274 22.87 -9.31 9.10
N ARG A 275 21.84 -9.75 8.39
CA ARG A 275 21.91 -10.83 7.38
C ARG A 275 22.24 -10.34 5.96
N LEU A 276 22.33 -9.02 5.77
CA LEU A 276 22.68 -8.38 4.49
C LEU A 276 24.17 -8.00 4.42
N HIS A 277 24.97 -8.33 5.43
CA HIS A 277 26.43 -8.27 5.48
C HIS A 277 27.02 -9.68 5.57
#